data_f3ead09c15eb14babe591394d27e1bc8
#
_entry.id   f3ead09c15eb14babe591394d27e1bc8
#
_cell.length_a   1.000
_cell.length_b   1.000
_cell.length_c   1.000
_cell.angle_alpha   90.00
_cell.angle_beta   90.00
_cell.angle_gamma   90.00
#
_symmetry.space_group_name_H-M   'P 1'
#
loop_
_entity.id
_entity.type
_entity.pdbx_description
1 polymer ?
#
loop_
_entity_poly.entity_id
_entity_poly.type
_entity_poly.pdbx_seq_one_letter_code
_entity_poly.pdbx_strand_id
1 'polypeptide(L)'
;MQKDQQKLAQLIQGKKVAFIGAGVSHKTLIKEFVELGAHVTLCDQKKSVEDFGDYAATIRELGIDLSLGENYLDGFKGQDIIMRTPGFVGYFEKPLQDAMAAGTMVTSEVELFFDFCPCEIVAVTGSDGKTTTTTLISKFYEAAGRKVHLGGNIGAALLPMLPEVSPEDVAVVELSSFQLISMHASPNIAVVTNVTPNHLDHHKDMQEYIDAKRNILLYQKQPCRAVLGYENEISRSMQADCKGKQVWFTRLHDTDNGAFLRKDGMLCMAEDGVVTPFLAQKDVKLRGLHNIENLLAAA
;
A
#
# COMPACT_ATOMS: atom_id res chain seq x y z
N MET A 1 -22.52 -3.25 -12.65
CA MET A 1 -21.21 -3.59 -12.05
C MET A 1 -20.13 -3.08 -13.00
N GLN A 2 -19.20 -2.29 -12.54
CA GLN A 2 -18.10 -1.78 -13.37
C GLN A 2 -17.22 -2.96 -13.85
N LYS A 3 -16.55 -2.79 -15.00
CA LYS A 3 -15.78 -3.84 -15.66
C LYS A 3 -14.72 -4.48 -14.76
N ASP A 4 -14.12 -3.71 -13.85
CA ASP A 4 -13.06 -4.17 -12.97
C ASP A 4 -13.59 -4.92 -11.75
N GLN A 5 -14.81 -4.60 -11.27
CA GLN A 5 -15.54 -5.42 -10.30
C GLN A 5 -15.92 -6.79 -10.86
N GLN A 6 -16.29 -6.85 -12.14
CA GLN A 6 -16.57 -8.12 -12.79
C GLN A 6 -15.35 -9.01 -12.85
N LYS A 7 -14.17 -8.43 -13.09
CA LYS A 7 -12.91 -9.17 -13.09
C LYS A 7 -12.55 -9.69 -11.70
N LEU A 8 -12.72 -8.88 -10.63
CA LEU A 8 -12.52 -9.33 -9.26
C LEU A 8 -13.46 -10.47 -8.90
N ALA A 9 -14.75 -10.34 -9.23
CA ALA A 9 -15.72 -11.40 -9.01
C ALA A 9 -15.35 -12.70 -9.76
N GLN A 10 -14.88 -12.60 -11.01
CA GLN A 10 -14.41 -13.73 -11.80
C GLN A 10 -13.16 -14.39 -11.21
N LEU A 11 -12.24 -13.61 -10.61
CA LEU A 11 -11.06 -14.14 -9.93
C LEU A 11 -11.45 -14.98 -8.72
N ILE A 12 -12.51 -14.59 -7.99
CA ILE A 12 -12.86 -15.13 -6.68
C ILE A 12 -13.92 -16.26 -6.78
N GLN A 13 -14.86 -16.18 -7.70
CA GLN A 13 -16.00 -17.09 -7.80
C GLN A 13 -15.56 -18.56 -7.92
N GLY A 14 -16.06 -19.39 -7.03
CA GLY A 14 -15.77 -20.82 -6.96
C GLY A 14 -14.37 -21.17 -6.47
N LYS A 15 -13.57 -20.17 -6.04
CA LYS A 15 -12.22 -20.37 -5.53
C LYS A 15 -12.20 -20.71 -4.05
N LYS A 16 -11.20 -21.49 -3.64
CA LYS A 16 -10.87 -21.73 -2.24
C LYS A 16 -9.95 -20.61 -1.77
N VAL A 17 -10.40 -19.84 -0.80
CA VAL A 17 -9.70 -18.64 -0.33
C VAL A 17 -9.43 -18.72 1.16
N ALA A 18 -8.17 -18.77 1.57
CA ALA A 18 -7.77 -18.66 2.96
C ALA A 18 -7.55 -17.21 3.34
N PHE A 19 -8.13 -16.78 4.46
CA PHE A 19 -7.84 -15.48 5.08
C PHE A 19 -6.98 -15.66 6.31
N ILE A 20 -5.84 -14.99 6.38
CA ILE A 20 -4.97 -14.97 7.56
C ILE A 20 -5.47 -13.91 8.54
N GLY A 21 -6.11 -14.34 9.61
CA GLY A 21 -6.68 -13.47 10.63
C GLY A 21 -7.96 -12.74 10.20
N ALA A 22 -8.80 -12.39 11.18
CA ALA A 22 -9.99 -11.58 11.00
C ALA A 22 -9.75 -10.14 11.51
N GLY A 23 -8.77 -9.45 10.94
CA GLY A 23 -8.54 -8.02 11.19
C GLY A 23 -9.65 -7.16 10.59
N VAL A 24 -9.58 -5.83 10.82
CA VAL A 24 -10.65 -4.89 10.42
C VAL A 24 -11.01 -5.02 8.94
N SER A 25 -10.02 -5.00 8.04
CA SER A 25 -10.25 -5.14 6.59
C SER A 25 -10.76 -6.53 6.21
N HIS A 26 -10.21 -7.59 6.81
CA HIS A 26 -10.58 -8.95 6.48
C HIS A 26 -12.01 -9.31 6.88
N LYS A 27 -12.55 -8.75 7.98
CA LYS A 27 -13.94 -8.99 8.39
C LYS A 27 -14.94 -8.63 7.28
N THR A 28 -14.74 -7.48 6.65
CA THR A 28 -15.59 -7.03 5.54
C THR A 28 -15.35 -7.90 4.30
N LEU A 29 -14.09 -8.16 3.96
CA LEU A 29 -13.74 -8.94 2.76
C LEU A 29 -14.19 -10.40 2.85
N ILE A 30 -14.11 -11.04 4.00
CA ILE A 30 -14.62 -12.42 4.19
C ILE A 30 -16.08 -12.50 3.77
N LYS A 31 -16.91 -11.57 4.21
CA LYS A 31 -18.32 -11.50 3.85
C LYS A 31 -18.50 -11.29 2.33
N GLU A 32 -17.82 -10.30 1.78
CA GLU A 32 -17.89 -10.00 0.33
C GLU A 32 -17.44 -11.19 -0.53
N PHE A 33 -16.37 -11.89 -0.12
CA PHE A 33 -15.87 -13.06 -0.87
C PHE A 33 -16.84 -14.24 -0.82
N VAL A 34 -17.51 -14.48 0.32
CA VAL A 34 -18.59 -15.47 0.42
C VAL A 34 -19.75 -15.08 -0.50
N GLU A 35 -20.17 -13.80 -0.50
CA GLU A 35 -21.24 -13.30 -1.36
C GLU A 35 -20.89 -13.40 -2.86
N LEU A 36 -19.59 -13.31 -3.21
CA LEU A 36 -19.07 -13.51 -4.56
C LEU A 36 -18.91 -15.01 -4.92
N GLY A 37 -19.24 -15.93 -4.00
CA GLY A 37 -19.24 -17.36 -4.24
C GLY A 37 -17.90 -18.05 -4.00
N ALA A 38 -17.00 -17.49 -3.19
CA ALA A 38 -15.80 -18.17 -2.75
C ALA A 38 -16.08 -19.19 -1.64
N HIS A 39 -15.26 -20.23 -1.58
CA HIS A 39 -15.16 -21.16 -0.44
C HIS A 39 -14.10 -20.59 0.52
N VAL A 40 -14.54 -19.93 1.60
CA VAL A 40 -13.65 -19.21 2.50
C VAL A 40 -13.21 -20.09 3.67
N THR A 41 -11.90 -20.07 3.97
CA THR A 41 -11.30 -20.63 5.17
C THR A 41 -10.68 -19.51 5.99
N LEU A 42 -11.10 -19.32 7.24
CA LEU A 42 -10.45 -18.38 8.18
C LEU A 42 -9.35 -19.11 8.96
N CYS A 43 -8.11 -18.66 8.80
CA CYS A 43 -6.92 -19.16 9.47
C CYS A 43 -6.49 -18.19 10.57
N ASP A 44 -6.55 -18.56 11.85
CA ASP A 44 -6.22 -17.67 12.97
C ASP A 44 -5.60 -18.45 14.14
N GLN A 45 -4.70 -17.82 14.91
CA GLN A 45 -4.10 -18.38 16.13
C GLN A 45 -5.10 -18.54 17.29
N LYS A 46 -6.25 -17.90 17.22
CA LYS A 46 -7.35 -18.06 18.17
C LYS A 46 -7.81 -19.52 18.19
N LYS A 47 -8.18 -20.01 19.41
CA LYS A 47 -8.47 -21.45 19.61
C LYS A 47 -9.91 -21.82 19.30
N SER A 48 -10.83 -20.86 19.36
CA SER A 48 -12.27 -21.08 19.15
C SER A 48 -12.93 -19.91 18.45
N VAL A 49 -14.15 -20.12 17.95
CA VAL A 49 -14.97 -19.05 17.35
C VAL A 49 -15.34 -17.99 18.38
N GLU A 50 -15.52 -18.39 19.64
CA GLU A 50 -15.86 -17.50 20.75
C GLU A 50 -14.80 -16.42 20.99
N ASP A 51 -13.53 -16.73 20.72
CA ASP A 51 -12.40 -15.80 20.87
C ASP A 51 -12.47 -14.62 19.89
N PHE A 52 -13.35 -14.66 18.87
CA PHE A 52 -13.60 -13.54 17.96
C PHE A 52 -14.60 -12.51 18.48
N GLY A 53 -15.16 -12.72 19.70
CA GLY A 53 -16.10 -11.80 20.31
C GLY A 53 -17.35 -11.57 19.44
N ASP A 54 -17.70 -10.30 19.21
CA ASP A 54 -18.90 -9.95 18.43
C ASP A 54 -18.88 -10.50 17.00
N TYR A 55 -17.71 -10.76 16.42
CA TYR A 55 -17.60 -11.33 15.07
C TYR A 55 -17.90 -12.83 15.01
N ALA A 56 -17.97 -13.52 16.17
CA ALA A 56 -18.28 -14.94 16.24
C ALA A 56 -19.65 -15.31 15.63
N ALA A 57 -20.64 -14.45 15.83
CA ALA A 57 -21.97 -14.63 15.24
C ALA A 57 -21.93 -14.61 13.70
N THR A 58 -21.22 -13.63 13.14
CA THR A 58 -21.03 -13.49 11.69
C THR A 58 -20.29 -14.70 11.10
N ILE A 59 -19.23 -15.20 11.76
CA ILE A 59 -18.51 -16.40 11.31
C ILE A 59 -19.48 -17.59 11.19
N ARG A 60 -20.35 -17.81 12.18
CA ARG A 60 -21.32 -18.91 12.15
C ARG A 60 -22.38 -18.73 11.06
N GLU A 61 -22.86 -17.49 10.89
CA GLU A 61 -23.85 -17.17 9.85
C GLU A 61 -23.30 -17.40 8.45
N LEU A 62 -22.06 -17.02 8.21
CA LEU A 62 -21.39 -17.18 6.91
C LEU A 62 -21.05 -18.65 6.58
N GLY A 63 -21.01 -19.55 7.57
CA GLY A 63 -20.73 -20.96 7.39
C GLY A 63 -19.36 -21.27 6.76
N ILE A 64 -18.37 -20.41 7.03
CA ILE A 64 -17.02 -20.54 6.51
C ILE A 64 -16.22 -21.63 7.22
N ASP A 65 -15.24 -22.22 6.53
CA ASP A 65 -14.31 -23.17 7.13
C ASP A 65 -13.35 -22.48 8.09
N LEU A 66 -12.88 -23.21 9.10
CA LEU A 66 -12.00 -22.70 10.14
C LEU A 66 -10.74 -23.55 10.29
N SER A 67 -9.59 -22.89 10.33
CA SER A 67 -8.31 -23.48 10.72
C SER A 67 -7.75 -22.65 11.87
N LEU A 68 -7.91 -23.13 13.09
CA LEU A 68 -7.66 -22.34 14.30
C LEU A 68 -6.57 -22.96 15.19
N GLY A 69 -6.00 -22.11 16.07
CA GLY A 69 -5.03 -22.53 17.08
C GLY A 69 -3.61 -22.70 16.53
N GLU A 70 -2.84 -23.60 17.12
CA GLU A 70 -1.40 -23.75 16.83
C GLU A 70 -1.10 -24.14 15.39
N ASN A 71 -1.98 -24.93 14.78
CA ASN A 71 -1.80 -25.45 13.41
C ASN A 71 -2.63 -24.67 12.38
N TYR A 72 -3.01 -23.42 12.65
CA TYR A 72 -3.88 -22.63 11.77
C TYR A 72 -3.34 -22.48 10.33
N LEU A 73 -2.02 -22.57 10.15
CA LEU A 73 -1.39 -22.54 8.83
C LEU A 73 -1.64 -23.78 7.97
N ASP A 74 -2.13 -24.88 8.56
CA ASP A 74 -2.58 -26.07 7.80
C ASP A 74 -3.73 -25.74 6.87
N GLY A 75 -4.52 -24.71 7.18
CA GLY A 75 -5.59 -24.19 6.33
C GLY A 75 -5.13 -23.62 5.00
N PHE A 76 -3.82 -23.46 4.77
CA PHE A 76 -3.28 -23.01 3.47
C PHE A 76 -3.23 -24.13 2.42
N LYS A 77 -3.31 -25.39 2.85
CA LYS A 77 -3.19 -26.54 1.95
C LYS A 77 -4.39 -26.62 1.00
N GLY A 78 -4.08 -26.64 -0.30
CA GLY A 78 -5.09 -26.79 -1.35
C GLY A 78 -5.97 -25.55 -1.57
N GLN A 79 -5.55 -24.39 -1.10
CA GLN A 79 -6.19 -23.13 -1.42
C GLN A 79 -5.75 -22.61 -2.79
N ASP A 80 -6.67 -21.94 -3.48
CA ASP A 80 -6.36 -21.23 -4.73
C ASP A 80 -5.73 -19.86 -4.43
N ILE A 81 -6.23 -19.19 -3.36
CA ILE A 81 -5.82 -17.85 -2.97
C ILE A 81 -5.60 -17.82 -1.45
N ILE A 82 -4.55 -17.12 -1.01
CA ILE A 82 -4.32 -16.78 0.40
C ILE A 82 -4.32 -15.27 0.54
N MET A 83 -5.26 -14.74 1.32
CA MET A 83 -5.38 -13.32 1.67
C MET A 83 -4.54 -13.04 2.91
N ARG A 84 -3.41 -12.33 2.70
CA ARG A 84 -2.48 -11.96 3.77
C ARG A 84 -2.87 -10.62 4.40
N THR A 85 -2.78 -10.54 5.72
CA THR A 85 -2.85 -9.26 6.46
C THR A 85 -1.45 -8.70 6.73
N PRO A 86 -1.27 -7.37 6.80
CA PRO A 86 0.02 -6.77 7.19
C PRO A 86 0.55 -7.24 8.55
N GLY A 87 -0.35 -7.58 9.48
CA GLY A 87 0.02 -8.13 10.80
C GLY A 87 0.60 -9.54 10.77
N PHE A 88 0.55 -10.24 9.65
CA PHE A 88 1.19 -11.54 9.48
C PHE A 88 2.64 -11.34 9.02
N VAL A 89 3.57 -11.49 9.94
CA VAL A 89 5.02 -11.34 9.67
C VAL A 89 5.68 -12.61 9.12
N GLY A 90 4.93 -13.70 9.01
CA GLY A 90 5.41 -15.02 8.55
C GLY A 90 5.46 -15.19 7.03
N TYR A 91 5.74 -14.13 6.24
CA TYR A 91 5.78 -14.21 4.78
C TYR A 91 6.78 -15.27 4.28
N PHE A 92 7.90 -15.44 4.97
CA PHE A 92 8.93 -16.44 4.62
C PHE A 92 8.76 -17.78 5.34
N GLU A 93 7.70 -17.98 6.11
CA GLU A 93 7.45 -19.25 6.78
C GLU A 93 7.13 -20.36 5.78
N LYS A 94 7.60 -21.56 6.12
CA LYS A 94 7.53 -22.72 5.25
C LYS A 94 6.10 -23.03 4.75
N PRO A 95 5.01 -22.99 5.56
CA PRO A 95 3.68 -23.30 5.07
C PRO A 95 3.21 -22.37 3.95
N LEU A 96 3.54 -21.07 4.02
CA LEU A 96 3.19 -20.10 3.00
C LEU A 96 4.05 -20.29 1.74
N GLN A 97 5.35 -20.54 1.91
CA GLN A 97 6.26 -20.80 0.79
C GLN A 97 5.90 -22.11 0.06
N ASP A 98 5.51 -23.14 0.77
CA ASP A 98 5.05 -24.40 0.19
C ASP A 98 3.74 -24.20 -0.62
N ALA A 99 2.81 -23.38 -0.11
CA ALA A 99 1.58 -23.02 -0.83
C ALA A 99 1.89 -22.26 -2.12
N MET A 100 2.79 -21.26 -2.06
CA MET A 100 3.24 -20.51 -3.24
C MET A 100 3.91 -21.42 -4.26
N ALA A 101 4.78 -22.34 -3.82
CA ALA A 101 5.43 -23.31 -4.70
C ALA A 101 4.44 -24.29 -5.34
N ALA A 102 3.32 -24.57 -4.69
CA ALA A 102 2.21 -25.37 -5.23
C ALA A 102 1.30 -24.59 -6.19
N GLY A 103 1.55 -23.30 -6.42
CA GLY A 103 0.80 -22.44 -7.33
C GLY A 103 -0.35 -21.66 -6.69
N THR A 104 -0.45 -21.64 -5.35
CA THR A 104 -1.41 -20.80 -4.63
C THR A 104 -1.04 -19.33 -4.80
N MET A 105 -2.01 -18.49 -5.19
CA MET A 105 -1.84 -17.03 -5.24
C MET A 105 -1.82 -16.48 -3.82
N VAL A 106 -0.73 -15.84 -3.41
CA VAL A 106 -0.66 -15.11 -2.16
C VAL A 106 -0.80 -13.63 -2.47
N THR A 107 -1.79 -12.98 -1.90
CA THR A 107 -2.11 -11.57 -2.15
C THR A 107 -2.60 -10.87 -0.88
N SER A 108 -2.95 -9.60 -0.99
CA SER A 108 -3.50 -8.80 0.09
C SER A 108 -4.64 -7.90 -0.41
N GLU A 109 -5.37 -7.32 0.53
CA GLU A 109 -6.44 -6.36 0.24
C GLU A 109 -5.93 -5.20 -0.64
N VAL A 110 -4.80 -4.60 -0.26
CA VAL A 110 -4.22 -3.47 -1.00
C VAL A 110 -3.71 -3.90 -2.37
N GLU A 111 -3.11 -5.08 -2.48
CA GLU A 111 -2.59 -5.59 -3.75
C GLU A 111 -3.73 -5.85 -4.75
N LEU A 112 -4.81 -6.49 -4.32
CA LEU A 112 -6.00 -6.67 -5.16
C LEU A 112 -6.62 -5.31 -5.53
N PHE A 113 -6.65 -4.33 -4.61
CA PHE A 113 -7.09 -2.99 -4.97
C PHE A 113 -6.24 -2.40 -6.10
N PHE A 114 -4.90 -2.52 -6.05
CA PHE A 114 -4.01 -2.03 -7.10
C PHE A 114 -4.27 -2.70 -8.45
N ASP A 115 -4.54 -4.01 -8.45
CA ASP A 115 -4.78 -4.77 -9.67
C ASP A 115 -6.11 -4.42 -10.35
N PHE A 116 -7.12 -4.02 -9.57
CA PHE A 116 -8.47 -3.76 -10.06
C PHE A 116 -8.90 -2.29 -10.01
N CYS A 117 -8.09 -1.39 -9.47
CA CYS A 117 -8.39 0.03 -9.40
C CYS A 117 -8.39 0.66 -10.80
N PRO A 118 -9.50 1.30 -11.23
CA PRO A 118 -9.56 1.91 -12.55
C PRO A 118 -8.91 3.28 -12.63
N CYS A 119 -8.63 3.94 -11.49
CA CYS A 119 -8.10 5.29 -11.45
C CYS A 119 -6.58 5.31 -11.21
N GLU A 120 -6.00 6.50 -11.30
CA GLU A 120 -4.61 6.75 -10.94
C GLU A 120 -4.34 6.45 -9.46
N ILE A 121 -3.28 5.70 -9.18
CA ILE A 121 -2.84 5.38 -7.83
C ILE A 121 -1.56 6.15 -7.54
N VAL A 122 -1.58 6.94 -6.46
CA VAL A 122 -0.40 7.58 -5.84
C VAL A 122 -0.14 6.88 -4.53
N ALA A 123 1.01 6.24 -4.36
CA ALA A 123 1.32 5.55 -3.11
C ALA A 123 2.58 6.09 -2.46
N VAL A 124 2.54 6.20 -1.14
CA VAL A 124 3.59 6.77 -0.31
C VAL A 124 4.13 5.71 0.65
N THR A 125 5.45 5.53 0.65
CA THR A 125 6.16 4.74 1.66
C THR A 125 7.35 5.51 2.23
N GLY A 126 7.96 4.95 3.24
CA GLY A 126 9.14 5.50 3.93
C GLY A 126 9.19 5.07 5.38
N SER A 127 10.21 5.47 6.11
CA SER A 127 10.26 5.27 7.57
C SER A 127 9.42 6.34 8.27
N ASP A 128 9.64 7.60 7.93
CA ASP A 128 8.97 8.77 8.52
C ASP A 128 8.28 9.61 7.44
N GLY A 129 7.31 10.44 7.85
CA GLY A 129 6.64 11.39 6.97
C GLY A 129 5.52 10.83 6.09
N LYS A 130 5.32 9.52 6.03
CA LYS A 130 4.28 8.88 5.19
C LYS A 130 2.91 9.52 5.34
N THR A 131 2.37 9.50 6.54
CA THR A 131 0.99 9.98 6.84
C THR A 131 0.81 11.45 6.48
N THR A 132 1.81 12.29 6.81
CA THR A 132 1.76 13.72 6.48
C THR A 132 1.79 13.91 4.95
N THR A 133 2.71 13.25 4.25
CA THR A 133 2.84 13.34 2.80
C THR A 133 1.57 12.82 2.10
N THR A 134 1.06 11.66 2.51
CA THR A 134 -0.19 11.08 1.96
C THR A 134 -1.37 12.03 2.15
N THR A 135 -1.49 12.62 3.35
CA THR A 135 -2.55 13.59 3.65
C THR A 135 -2.43 14.86 2.79
N LEU A 136 -1.21 15.38 2.61
CA LEU A 136 -0.97 16.56 1.77
C LEU A 136 -1.31 16.29 0.30
N ILE A 137 -0.89 15.16 -0.25
CA ILE A 137 -1.24 14.74 -1.61
C ILE A 137 -2.75 14.69 -1.77
N SER A 138 -3.47 14.05 -0.82
CA SER A 138 -4.93 13.97 -0.84
C SER A 138 -5.57 15.35 -0.88
N LYS A 139 -5.08 16.28 -0.04
CA LYS A 139 -5.59 17.65 0.01
C LYS A 139 -5.31 18.44 -1.26
N PHE A 140 -4.18 18.21 -1.93
CA PHE A 140 -3.87 18.87 -3.20
C PHE A 140 -4.80 18.38 -4.31
N TYR A 141 -5.05 17.07 -4.41
CA TYR A 141 -6.02 16.54 -5.37
C TYR A 141 -7.46 17.01 -5.10
N GLU A 142 -7.89 17.03 -3.82
CA GLU A 142 -9.20 17.58 -3.43
C GLU A 142 -9.32 19.06 -3.82
N ALA A 143 -8.28 19.88 -3.56
CA ALA A 143 -8.25 21.29 -3.94
C ALA A 143 -8.26 21.50 -5.45
N ALA A 144 -7.72 20.54 -6.21
CA ALA A 144 -7.80 20.51 -7.68
C ALA A 144 -9.16 19.98 -8.21
N GLY A 145 -10.13 19.69 -7.33
CA GLY A 145 -11.48 19.23 -7.70
C GLY A 145 -11.55 17.73 -8.02
N ARG A 146 -10.53 16.92 -7.69
CA ARG A 146 -10.55 15.48 -7.90
C ARG A 146 -11.18 14.78 -6.68
N LYS A 147 -11.97 13.74 -6.92
CA LYS A 147 -12.44 12.84 -5.86
C LYS A 147 -11.29 11.94 -5.44
N VAL A 148 -11.01 11.89 -4.12
CA VAL A 148 -9.89 11.14 -3.54
C VAL A 148 -10.38 9.95 -2.75
N HIS A 149 -9.78 8.78 -3.00
CA HIS A 149 -9.93 7.57 -2.20
C HIS A 149 -8.64 7.39 -1.36
N LEU A 150 -8.73 7.68 -0.07
CA LEU A 150 -7.61 7.62 0.87
C LEU A 150 -7.63 6.32 1.67
N GLY A 151 -6.54 5.57 1.66
CA GLY A 151 -6.47 4.32 2.41
C GLY A 151 -5.08 3.70 2.50
N GLY A 152 -5.05 2.39 2.76
CA GLY A 152 -3.83 1.61 2.97
C GLY A 152 -3.50 1.43 4.44
N ASN A 153 -2.31 1.85 4.87
CA ASN A 153 -1.89 1.79 6.28
C ASN A 153 -2.64 2.80 7.18
N ILE A 154 -3.33 3.74 6.58
CA ILE A 154 -4.21 4.74 7.23
C ILE A 154 -5.57 4.76 6.54
N GLY A 155 -6.57 5.35 7.18
CA GLY A 155 -7.90 5.49 6.59
C GLY A 155 -8.70 4.19 6.54
N ALA A 156 -9.47 4.02 5.48
CA ALA A 156 -10.34 2.85 5.27
C ALA A 156 -9.64 1.77 4.42
N ALA A 157 -10.16 0.54 4.48
CA ALA A 157 -9.82 -0.50 3.52
C ALA A 157 -10.27 -0.08 2.12
N LEU A 158 -9.40 -0.23 1.12
CA LEU A 158 -9.62 0.29 -0.22
C LEU A 158 -10.40 -0.66 -1.12
N LEU A 159 -10.18 -1.97 -0.99
CA LEU A 159 -10.82 -2.96 -1.86
C LEU A 159 -12.36 -2.93 -1.77
N PRO A 160 -12.99 -2.81 -0.57
CA PRO A 160 -14.43 -2.63 -0.46
C PRO A 160 -14.96 -1.33 -1.10
N MET A 161 -14.09 -0.32 -1.29
CA MET A 161 -14.49 0.94 -1.96
C MET A 161 -14.44 0.85 -3.49
N LEU A 162 -13.85 -0.21 -4.04
CA LEU A 162 -13.69 -0.40 -5.50
C LEU A 162 -14.97 -0.13 -6.31
N PRO A 163 -16.18 -0.50 -5.83
CA PRO A 163 -17.44 -0.18 -6.49
C PRO A 163 -17.71 1.30 -6.74
N GLU A 164 -17.13 2.18 -5.93
CA GLU A 164 -17.36 3.61 -5.93
C GLU A 164 -16.25 4.39 -6.66
N VAL A 165 -15.20 3.69 -7.12
CA VAL A 165 -14.03 4.29 -7.77
C VAL A 165 -14.29 4.46 -9.27
N SER A 166 -14.14 5.69 -9.76
CA SER A 166 -14.23 6.03 -11.19
C SER A 166 -12.84 6.28 -11.78
N PRO A 167 -12.64 6.11 -13.11
CA PRO A 167 -11.34 6.36 -13.75
C PRO A 167 -10.80 7.78 -13.57
N GLU A 168 -11.69 8.77 -13.34
CA GLU A 168 -11.35 10.17 -13.13
C GLU A 168 -10.94 10.49 -11.69
N ASP A 169 -11.19 9.57 -10.75
CA ASP A 169 -10.81 9.72 -9.36
C ASP A 169 -9.30 9.53 -9.17
N VAL A 170 -8.81 9.65 -7.96
CA VAL A 170 -7.44 9.30 -7.58
C VAL A 170 -7.45 8.51 -6.27
N ALA A 171 -6.67 7.44 -6.23
CA ALA A 171 -6.41 6.70 -5.00
C ALA A 171 -5.08 7.15 -4.41
N VAL A 172 -5.08 7.64 -3.17
CA VAL A 172 -3.88 8.03 -2.44
C VAL A 172 -3.66 7.06 -1.29
N VAL A 173 -2.57 6.31 -1.35
CA VAL A 173 -2.37 5.12 -0.54
C VAL A 173 -1.10 5.22 0.30
N GLU A 174 -1.23 5.10 1.62
CA GLU A 174 -0.06 4.92 2.48
C GLU A 174 0.32 3.43 2.55
N LEU A 175 1.60 3.11 2.33
CA LEU A 175 2.10 1.74 2.36
C LEU A 175 3.19 1.54 3.41
N SER A 176 2.98 0.58 4.31
CA SER A 176 4.01 0.07 5.23
C SER A 176 4.91 -0.95 4.54
N SER A 177 6.08 -1.23 5.12
CA SER A 177 6.96 -2.31 4.66
C SER A 177 6.29 -3.69 4.76
N PHE A 178 5.43 -3.88 5.75
CA PHE A 178 4.68 -5.13 5.95
C PHE A 178 3.61 -5.37 4.88
N GLN A 179 3.06 -4.32 4.30
CA GLN A 179 2.19 -4.45 3.12
C GLN A 179 3.02 -4.73 1.88
N LEU A 180 4.09 -3.98 1.67
CA LEU A 180 4.93 -4.04 0.48
C LEU A 180 5.72 -5.34 0.33
N ILE A 181 6.10 -6.02 1.43
CA ILE A 181 7.00 -7.21 1.39
C ILE A 181 6.52 -8.33 0.46
N SER A 182 5.22 -8.46 0.29
CA SER A 182 4.60 -9.48 -0.59
C SER A 182 3.96 -8.90 -1.83
N MET A 183 3.95 -7.58 -2.02
CA MET A 183 3.27 -6.96 -3.16
C MET A 183 4.08 -7.09 -4.44
N HIS A 184 3.39 -7.51 -5.51
CA HIS A 184 3.88 -7.56 -6.88
C HIS A 184 3.13 -6.57 -7.78
N ALA A 185 2.50 -5.57 -7.17
CA ALA A 185 1.84 -4.44 -7.81
C ALA A 185 2.44 -3.13 -7.30
N SER A 186 2.61 -2.14 -8.16
CA SER A 186 3.14 -0.83 -7.83
C SER A 186 2.25 0.28 -8.41
N PRO A 187 2.22 1.49 -7.78
CA PRO A 187 1.35 2.59 -8.19
C PRO A 187 1.81 3.26 -9.48
N ASN A 188 0.96 4.11 -10.05
CA ASN A 188 1.34 5.01 -11.14
C ASN A 188 2.40 6.03 -10.68
N ILE A 189 2.20 6.58 -9.47
CA ILE A 189 3.15 7.50 -8.85
C ILE A 189 3.58 6.91 -7.51
N ALA A 190 4.86 6.58 -7.39
CA ALA A 190 5.46 6.07 -6.16
C ALA A 190 6.24 7.18 -5.46
N VAL A 191 5.98 7.40 -4.16
CA VAL A 191 6.68 8.37 -3.34
C VAL A 191 7.43 7.64 -2.23
N VAL A 192 8.76 7.82 -2.16
CA VAL A 192 9.60 7.29 -1.08
C VAL A 192 10.17 8.46 -0.29
N THR A 193 9.68 8.65 0.94
CA THR A 193 10.07 9.81 1.76
C THR A 193 11.52 9.68 2.24
N ASN A 194 11.80 8.66 3.02
CA ASN A 194 13.13 8.30 3.54
C ASN A 194 13.13 6.83 3.98
N VAL A 195 14.31 6.26 4.12
CA VAL A 195 14.47 4.91 4.67
C VAL A 195 15.58 4.95 5.73
N THR A 196 15.18 4.83 6.99
CA THR A 196 16.04 4.80 8.17
C THR A 196 15.72 3.54 8.99
N PRO A 197 16.64 3.04 9.82
CA PRO A 197 16.38 1.85 10.63
C PRO A 197 15.08 1.97 11.44
N ASN A 198 14.15 1.06 11.17
CA ASN A 198 12.86 0.98 11.85
C ASN A 198 12.30 -0.45 11.71
N HIS A 199 11.51 -0.92 12.68
CA HIS A 199 10.86 -2.24 12.67
C HIS A 199 11.85 -3.42 12.51
N LEU A 200 13.11 -3.29 12.95
CA LEU A 200 14.11 -4.36 12.87
C LEU A 200 13.88 -5.49 13.91
N ASP A 201 12.88 -5.33 14.76
CA ASP A 201 12.31 -6.36 15.64
C ASP A 201 11.37 -7.32 14.89
N HIS A 202 10.94 -6.95 13.68
CA HIS A 202 10.00 -7.72 12.84
C HIS A 202 10.60 -8.12 11.50
N HIS A 203 11.43 -7.27 10.88
CA HIS A 203 12.22 -7.64 9.71
C HIS A 203 13.47 -8.37 10.11
N LYS A 204 13.88 -9.34 9.30
CA LYS A 204 15.11 -10.11 9.51
C LYS A 204 16.34 -9.21 9.68
N ASP A 205 16.45 -8.20 8.85
CA ASP A 205 17.54 -7.24 8.81
C ASP A 205 17.13 -5.96 8.05
N MET A 206 18.04 -4.99 8.00
CA MET A 206 17.82 -3.73 7.28
C MET A 206 17.65 -3.95 5.78
N GLN A 207 18.28 -4.97 5.20
CA GLN A 207 18.18 -5.24 3.77
C GLN A 207 16.78 -5.72 3.40
N GLU A 208 16.18 -6.64 4.18
CA GLU A 208 14.78 -7.06 3.97
C GLU A 208 13.82 -5.86 4.06
N TYR A 209 14.04 -4.95 5.03
CA TYR A 209 13.23 -3.74 5.17
C TYR A 209 13.34 -2.82 3.96
N ILE A 210 14.56 -2.64 3.41
CA ILE A 210 14.79 -1.87 2.19
C ILE A 210 14.13 -2.56 0.99
N ASP A 211 14.35 -3.86 0.81
CA ASP A 211 13.82 -4.62 -0.32
C ASP A 211 12.29 -4.65 -0.31
N ALA A 212 11.67 -4.77 0.87
CA ALA A 212 10.23 -4.63 1.00
C ALA A 212 9.73 -3.28 0.47
N LYS A 213 10.41 -2.17 0.80
CA LYS A 213 10.01 -0.84 0.32
C LYS A 213 10.27 -0.64 -1.18
N ARG A 214 11.29 -1.28 -1.74
CA ARG A 214 11.61 -1.22 -3.19
C ARG A 214 10.45 -1.76 -4.04
N ASN A 215 9.62 -2.66 -3.50
CA ASN A 215 8.45 -3.19 -4.21
C ASN A 215 7.46 -2.11 -4.66
N ILE A 216 7.47 -0.92 -4.05
CA ILE A 216 6.65 0.21 -4.52
C ILE A 216 7.06 0.70 -5.93
N LEU A 217 8.29 0.39 -6.38
CA LEU A 217 8.87 0.78 -7.67
C LEU A 217 8.96 -0.39 -8.65
N LEU A 218 9.31 -1.60 -8.17
CA LEU A 218 9.75 -2.72 -8.99
C LEU A 218 8.70 -3.21 -10.00
N TYR A 219 7.42 -3.05 -9.70
CA TYR A 219 6.30 -3.52 -10.53
C TYR A 219 5.57 -2.39 -11.26
N GLN A 220 6.11 -1.16 -11.24
CA GLN A 220 5.52 -0.03 -11.97
C GLN A 220 5.42 -0.33 -13.48
N LYS A 221 4.31 0.11 -14.08
CA LYS A 221 4.05 0.05 -15.53
C LYS A 221 4.02 1.47 -16.08
N GLN A 222 4.61 1.68 -17.24
CA GLN A 222 4.59 3.00 -17.88
C GLN A 222 3.21 3.36 -18.45
N PRO A 223 2.80 4.63 -18.38
CA PRO A 223 3.55 5.76 -17.84
C PRO A 223 3.53 5.75 -16.30
N CYS A 224 4.69 5.96 -15.67
CA CYS A 224 4.82 5.99 -14.22
C CYS A 224 5.84 7.04 -13.75
N ARG A 225 5.78 7.41 -12.46
CA ARG A 225 6.71 8.33 -11.82
C ARG A 225 7.23 7.76 -10.50
N ALA A 226 8.46 8.13 -10.16
CA ALA A 226 9.06 7.87 -8.86
C ALA A 226 9.52 9.20 -8.25
N VAL A 227 8.96 9.56 -7.10
CA VAL A 227 9.30 10.76 -6.32
C VAL A 227 10.16 10.32 -5.14
N LEU A 228 11.43 10.67 -5.13
CA LEU A 228 12.41 10.17 -4.19
C LEU A 228 13.06 11.29 -3.37
N GLY A 229 13.25 11.04 -2.06
CA GLY A 229 14.00 11.94 -1.19
C GLY A 229 15.49 11.93 -1.51
N TYR A 230 16.04 13.09 -1.82
CA TYR A 230 17.44 13.21 -2.24
C TYR A 230 18.45 13.11 -1.09
N GLU A 231 18.12 13.65 0.10
CA GLU A 231 19.02 13.65 1.25
C GLU A 231 19.26 12.27 1.84
N ASN A 232 18.29 11.35 1.70
CA ASN A 232 18.43 9.99 2.23
C ASN A 232 19.12 9.08 1.21
N GLU A 233 20.29 8.55 1.54
CA GLU A 233 21.10 7.71 0.64
C GLU A 233 20.36 6.47 0.15
N ILE A 234 19.56 5.84 1.01
CA ILE A 234 18.83 4.63 0.65
C ILE A 234 17.70 4.98 -0.33
N SER A 235 16.89 6.01 -0.06
CA SER A 235 15.86 6.42 -1.02
C SER A 235 16.46 6.89 -2.34
N ARG A 236 17.60 7.62 -2.29
CA ARG A 236 18.32 8.02 -3.48
C ARG A 236 18.84 6.84 -4.29
N SER A 237 19.33 5.78 -3.64
CA SER A 237 19.79 4.55 -4.33
C SER A 237 18.68 3.84 -5.08
N MET A 238 17.41 3.99 -4.66
CA MET A 238 16.25 3.39 -5.32
C MET A 238 15.96 3.97 -6.71
N GLN A 239 16.65 5.04 -7.13
CA GLN A 239 16.60 5.52 -8.52
C GLN A 239 16.88 4.41 -9.55
N ALA A 240 17.71 3.43 -9.20
CA ALA A 240 18.04 2.31 -10.08
C ALA A 240 16.82 1.40 -10.38
N ASP A 241 15.79 1.44 -9.56
CA ASP A 241 14.56 0.66 -9.72
C ASP A 241 13.47 1.42 -10.49
N CYS A 242 13.67 2.71 -10.75
CA CYS A 242 12.68 3.55 -11.43
C CYS A 242 12.53 3.15 -12.90
N LYS A 243 11.28 2.90 -13.33
CA LYS A 243 10.95 2.50 -14.70
C LYS A 243 10.45 3.65 -15.57
N GLY A 244 10.06 4.76 -14.95
CA GLY A 244 9.49 5.94 -15.59
C GLY A 244 10.22 7.24 -15.26
N LYS A 245 9.48 8.36 -15.25
CA LYS A 245 10.03 9.68 -14.91
C LYS A 245 10.44 9.69 -13.44
N GLN A 246 11.71 9.97 -13.20
CA GLN A 246 12.24 10.17 -11.85
C GLN A 246 12.14 11.65 -11.48
N VAL A 247 11.71 11.91 -10.23
CA VAL A 247 11.51 13.24 -9.67
C VAL A 247 12.13 13.27 -8.28
N TRP A 248 12.90 14.31 -7.98
CA TRP A 248 13.49 14.50 -6.66
C TRP A 248 12.68 15.47 -5.80
N PHE A 249 12.64 15.24 -4.50
CA PHE A 249 12.36 16.30 -3.57
C PHE A 249 13.55 16.50 -2.64
N THR A 250 13.87 17.77 -2.36
CA THR A 250 15.10 18.13 -1.66
C THR A 250 14.96 19.48 -0.96
N ARG A 251 15.52 19.58 0.23
CA ARG A 251 15.56 20.83 1.00
C ARG A 251 16.92 21.52 0.91
N LEU A 252 17.97 20.79 0.55
CA LEU A 252 19.35 21.23 0.62
C LEU A 252 20.00 21.48 -0.75
N HIS A 253 19.37 21.04 -1.82
CA HIS A 253 19.93 21.07 -3.18
C HIS A 253 18.91 21.65 -4.16
N ASP A 254 19.38 22.26 -5.25
CA ASP A 254 18.54 22.55 -6.41
C ASP A 254 18.39 21.27 -7.28
N THR A 255 17.31 21.16 -8.03
CA THR A 255 17.06 20.04 -8.96
C THR A 255 16.44 20.55 -10.25
N ASP A 256 16.72 19.88 -11.37
CA ASP A 256 16.11 20.18 -12.67
C ASP A 256 14.74 19.51 -12.86
N ASN A 257 14.46 18.47 -12.08
CA ASN A 257 13.18 17.75 -12.09
C ASN A 257 12.75 17.42 -10.66
N GLY A 258 11.74 18.12 -10.15
CA GLY A 258 11.15 17.90 -8.84
C GLY A 258 10.94 19.14 -8.01
N ALA A 259 10.73 18.95 -6.71
CA ALA A 259 10.42 20.03 -5.78
C ALA A 259 11.61 20.30 -4.84
N PHE A 260 11.92 21.56 -4.62
CA PHE A 260 13.05 21.92 -3.76
C PHE A 260 12.84 23.25 -3.01
N LEU A 261 13.57 23.39 -1.90
CA LEU A 261 13.65 24.64 -1.15
C LEU A 261 14.83 25.45 -1.66
N ARG A 262 14.53 26.55 -2.36
CA ARG A 262 15.53 27.49 -2.85
C ARG A 262 16.14 28.32 -1.70
N LYS A 263 17.37 28.81 -1.84
CA LYS A 263 18.14 29.54 -0.79
C LYS A 263 17.46 30.80 -0.27
N ASP A 264 16.57 31.41 -1.06
CA ASP A 264 15.78 32.59 -0.64
C ASP A 264 14.53 32.24 0.18
N GLY A 265 14.35 30.95 0.49
CA GLY A 265 13.21 30.45 1.25
C GLY A 265 11.95 30.21 0.43
N MET A 266 12.06 30.15 -0.90
CA MET A 266 10.94 29.78 -1.77
C MET A 266 10.94 28.28 -2.03
N LEU A 267 9.79 27.62 -1.85
CA LEU A 267 9.54 26.29 -2.34
C LEU A 267 9.25 26.39 -3.83
N CYS A 268 9.99 25.63 -4.60
CA CYS A 268 9.94 25.66 -6.06
C CYS A 268 9.67 24.27 -6.62
N MET A 269 8.99 24.24 -7.78
CA MET A 269 8.90 23.07 -8.65
C MET A 269 9.80 23.32 -9.86
N ALA A 270 10.59 22.32 -10.24
CA ALA A 270 11.36 22.32 -11.47
C ALA A 270 10.85 21.23 -12.41
N GLU A 271 10.68 21.56 -13.67
CA GLU A 271 10.40 20.60 -14.73
C GLU A 271 11.29 20.94 -15.93
N ASP A 272 12.15 19.98 -16.30
CA ASP A 272 13.13 20.11 -17.37
C ASP A 272 13.97 21.41 -17.27
N GLY A 273 14.38 21.73 -16.04
CA GLY A 273 15.18 22.92 -15.72
C GLY A 273 14.37 24.24 -15.60
N VAL A 274 13.08 24.24 -15.91
CA VAL A 274 12.21 25.42 -15.72
C VAL A 274 11.73 25.44 -14.27
N VAL A 275 12.15 26.47 -13.52
CA VAL A 275 11.87 26.61 -12.10
C VAL A 275 10.69 27.54 -11.86
N THR A 276 9.65 27.04 -11.19
CA THR A 276 8.45 27.79 -10.81
C THR A 276 8.33 27.83 -9.27
N PRO A 277 8.46 28.99 -8.63
CA PRO A 277 8.19 29.12 -7.19
C PRO A 277 6.69 29.04 -6.92
N PHE A 278 6.27 28.34 -5.86
CA PHE A 278 4.85 28.16 -5.55
C PHE A 278 4.46 28.54 -4.12
N LEU A 279 5.40 28.53 -3.14
CA LEU A 279 5.08 28.87 -1.75
C LEU A 279 6.33 29.39 -1.02
N ALA A 280 6.19 30.39 -0.19
CA ALA A 280 7.29 30.81 0.68
C ALA A 280 7.32 29.94 1.96
N GLN A 281 8.50 29.52 2.39
CA GLN A 281 8.69 28.69 3.58
C GLN A 281 8.04 29.31 4.84
N LYS A 282 8.12 30.64 4.98
CA LYS A 282 7.52 31.38 6.10
C LYS A 282 5.99 31.27 6.17
N ASP A 283 5.34 30.97 5.05
CA ASP A 283 3.88 30.84 4.95
C ASP A 283 3.39 29.41 5.16
N VAL A 284 4.33 28.44 5.27
CA VAL A 284 4.01 27.05 5.60
C VAL A 284 3.57 26.95 7.05
N LYS A 285 2.32 26.53 7.26
CA LYS A 285 1.71 26.43 8.61
C LYS A 285 2.16 25.18 9.38
N LEU A 286 2.65 24.16 8.69
CA LEU A 286 3.19 22.96 9.32
C LEU A 286 4.54 23.25 9.98
N ARG A 287 4.68 22.88 11.24
CA ARG A 287 5.91 23.17 12.01
C ARG A 287 6.99 22.13 11.75
N GLY A 288 8.25 22.58 11.69
CA GLY A 288 9.44 21.74 11.57
C GLY A 288 9.91 21.55 10.13
N LEU A 289 11.23 21.41 9.97
CA LEU A 289 11.88 21.27 8.65
C LEU A 289 11.50 19.97 7.94
N HIS A 290 11.23 18.89 8.70
CA HIS A 290 10.73 17.65 8.14
C HIS A 290 9.38 17.82 7.42
N ASN A 291 8.55 18.77 7.84
CA ASN A 291 7.29 19.05 7.15
C ASN A 291 7.49 19.87 5.87
N ILE A 292 8.59 20.59 5.74
CA ILE A 292 8.99 21.17 4.44
C ILE A 292 9.33 20.03 3.46
N GLU A 293 10.06 19.01 3.89
CA GLU A 293 10.35 17.82 3.07
C GLU A 293 9.08 17.08 2.68
N ASN A 294 8.17 16.84 3.64
CA ASN A 294 6.88 16.20 3.37
C ASN A 294 6.04 17.00 2.34
N LEU A 295 6.07 18.34 2.43
CA LEU A 295 5.37 19.22 1.50
C LEU A 295 6.00 19.18 0.10
N LEU A 296 7.34 19.18 0.01
CA LEU A 296 8.06 19.05 -1.25
C LEU A 296 7.82 17.66 -1.90
N ALA A 297 7.72 16.61 -1.08
CA ALA A 297 7.39 15.26 -1.55
C ALA A 297 5.97 15.16 -2.09
N ALA A 298 5.06 16.00 -1.60
CA ALA A 298 3.64 15.98 -1.98
C ALA A 298 3.32 16.89 -3.17
N ALA A 299 4.16 17.88 -3.47
CA ALA A 299 3.97 18.87 -4.53
C ALA A 299 4.30 18.29 -5.91
#